data_fe6500ac67def487aef569c195ce6564
#
_entry.id   fe6500ac67def487aef569c195ce6564
#
_cell.length_a   1.000
_cell.length_b   1.000
_cell.length_c   1.000
_cell.angle_alpha   90.00
_cell.angle_beta   90.00
_cell.angle_gamma   90.00
#
_symmetry.space_group_name_H-M   'P 1'
#
loop_
_entity.id
_entity.type
_entity.pdbx_description
1 polymer ?
#
loop_
_entity_poly.entity_id
_entity_poly.type
_entity_poly.pdbx_seq_one_letter_code
_entity_poly.pdbx_strand_id
1 'polypeptide(L)'
;EMCIRDRLSLCDMQAAYSGLLSALHACVNYREIDYYPQKMASIRKQIALYKAYYNETERQRKTLSEQFALTRRQYARDSLLYSRSVISSYEHETARASLLQSRYSLEGAAASAENLRIQIGEQEQSLLDLTLERSEKEFTLRQELQTAREQLLNSMNEWRLRYCLIAPVGGVVTFTKYWNENQYIPSGEVAFTVVPQGEGRLVGKVRIPIARSGKVRRGQRAIVRFSNFPDQEFGVVNGVVSNISLVPTDEYYTADIDFPEGLRTNYGIDLPVSPETQASAEIVTEELRLIERFFLPIKRIVKEGF
;
A
#
# COMPACT_ATOMS: atom_id res chain seq x y z
N GLU A 1 -18.46 20.37 22.95
CA GLU A 1 -17.36 20.11 21.99
C GLU A 1 -17.84 19.57 20.63
N MET A 2 -18.98 18.85 20.54
CA MET A 2 -19.54 18.37 19.27
C MET A 2 -19.99 19.49 18.32
N CYS A 3 -20.48 20.62 18.83
CA CYS A 3 -21.01 21.72 18.01
C CYS A 3 -19.96 22.56 17.25
N ILE A 4 -18.67 22.45 17.55
CA ILE A 4 -17.63 23.22 16.89
C ILE A 4 -17.14 22.49 15.62
N ARG A 5 -17.22 21.16 15.58
CA ARG A 5 -16.79 20.34 14.42
C ARG A 5 -17.71 20.45 13.20
N ASP A 6 -18.98 20.72 13.40
CA ASP A 6 -19.97 20.85 12.30
C ASP A 6 -19.85 22.20 11.53
N ARG A 7 -19.02 23.12 11.97
CA ARG A 7 -18.82 24.43 11.32
C ARG A 7 -17.62 24.53 10.40
N LEU A 8 -16.80 23.49 10.27
CA LEU A 8 -15.70 23.48 9.31
C LEU A 8 -16.27 23.27 7.90
N SER A 9 -16.38 24.36 7.16
CA SER A 9 -16.70 24.31 5.72
C SER A 9 -15.40 23.98 4.96
N LEU A 10 -15.24 22.72 4.57
CA LEU A 10 -14.07 22.22 3.86
C LEU A 10 -14.26 22.17 2.34
N CYS A 11 -15.28 22.89 1.84
CA CYS A 11 -15.60 22.91 0.40
C CYS A 11 -15.60 21.51 -0.22
N ASP A 12 -14.78 21.26 -1.23
CA ASP A 12 -14.71 20.00 -1.98
C ASP A 12 -14.35 18.78 -1.12
N MET A 13 -13.72 18.99 0.04
CA MET A 13 -13.30 17.92 0.95
C MET A 13 -14.35 17.55 2.00
N GLN A 14 -15.47 18.28 2.07
CA GLN A 14 -16.50 18.11 3.11
C GLN A 14 -17.07 16.69 3.15
N ALA A 15 -17.36 16.12 1.98
CA ALA A 15 -17.91 14.76 1.86
C ALA A 15 -16.94 13.70 2.38
N ALA A 16 -15.68 13.78 2.00
CA ALA A 16 -14.65 12.84 2.43
C ALA A 16 -14.35 12.97 3.95
N TYR A 17 -14.36 14.19 4.48
CA TYR A 17 -14.19 14.44 5.91
C TYR A 17 -15.35 13.89 6.74
N SER A 18 -16.60 14.12 6.31
CA SER A 18 -17.78 13.57 7.00
C SER A 18 -17.80 12.04 6.94
N GLY A 19 -17.40 11.45 5.81
CA GLY A 19 -17.21 10.00 5.68
C GLY A 19 -16.21 9.43 6.68
N LEU A 20 -15.04 10.07 6.84
CA LEU A 20 -14.05 9.68 7.83
C LEU A 20 -14.58 9.78 9.27
N LEU A 21 -15.28 10.88 9.61
CA LEU A 21 -15.89 11.03 10.93
C LEU A 21 -16.94 9.95 11.22
N SER A 22 -17.76 9.62 10.24
CA SER A 22 -18.76 8.54 10.36
C SER A 22 -18.11 7.19 10.63
N ALA A 23 -17.09 6.83 9.85
CA ALA A 23 -16.33 5.58 10.04
C ALA A 23 -15.61 5.55 11.41
N LEU A 24 -15.05 6.68 11.85
CA LEU A 24 -14.43 6.80 13.17
C LEU A 24 -15.45 6.60 14.29
N HIS A 25 -16.61 7.26 14.21
CA HIS A 25 -17.67 7.10 15.19
C HIS A 25 -18.18 5.66 15.25
N ALA A 26 -18.31 4.98 14.11
CA ALA A 26 -18.68 3.56 14.08
C ALA A 26 -17.66 2.69 14.84
N CYS A 27 -16.36 2.95 14.66
CA CYS A 27 -15.32 2.24 15.38
C CYS A 27 -15.34 2.54 16.90
N VAL A 28 -15.58 3.79 17.29
CA VAL A 28 -15.66 4.19 18.70
C VAL A 28 -16.87 3.54 19.36
N ASN A 29 -18.06 3.67 18.77
CA ASN A 29 -19.30 3.07 19.27
C ASN A 29 -19.18 1.54 19.41
N TYR A 30 -18.55 0.88 18.43
CA TYR A 30 -18.31 -0.56 18.52
C TYR A 30 -17.48 -0.94 19.75
N ARG A 31 -16.46 -0.13 20.10
CA ARG A 31 -15.62 -0.36 21.29
C ARG A 31 -16.35 -0.02 22.58
N GLU A 32 -17.13 1.06 22.60
CA GLU A 32 -17.85 1.51 23.82
C GLU A 32 -18.97 0.56 24.21
N ILE A 33 -19.69 -0.01 23.25
CA ILE A 33 -20.78 -0.95 23.53
C ILE A 33 -20.28 -2.26 24.10
N ASP A 34 -19.06 -2.69 23.77
CA ASP A 34 -18.39 -3.90 24.24
C ASP A 34 -19.28 -5.18 24.20
N TYR A 35 -20.17 -5.24 23.21
CA TYR A 35 -21.18 -6.30 23.09
C TYR A 35 -20.59 -7.70 23.02
N TYR A 36 -19.64 -7.90 22.09
CA TYR A 36 -19.05 -9.25 21.85
C TYR A 36 -18.29 -9.79 23.05
N PRO A 37 -17.40 -9.05 23.71
CA PRO A 37 -16.70 -9.51 24.91
C PRO A 37 -17.66 -9.91 26.04
N GLN A 38 -18.70 -9.10 26.28
CA GLN A 38 -19.71 -9.39 27.30
C GLN A 38 -20.50 -10.66 26.98
N LYS A 39 -20.96 -10.82 25.74
CA LYS A 39 -21.69 -12.00 25.27
C LYS A 39 -20.83 -13.25 25.38
N MET A 40 -19.58 -13.18 24.89
CA MET A 40 -18.63 -14.29 24.99
C MET A 40 -18.33 -14.68 26.44
N ALA A 41 -18.18 -13.70 27.31
CA ALA A 41 -17.99 -13.96 28.75
C ALA A 41 -19.20 -14.69 29.37
N SER A 42 -20.42 -14.32 29.00
CA SER A 42 -21.66 -15.01 29.40
C SER A 42 -21.69 -16.46 28.94
N ILE A 43 -21.39 -16.71 27.65
CA ILE A 43 -21.37 -18.07 27.10
C ILE A 43 -20.27 -18.91 27.78
N ARG A 44 -19.07 -18.38 27.98
CA ARG A 44 -17.99 -19.08 28.70
C ARG A 44 -18.41 -19.47 30.12
N LYS A 45 -19.15 -18.61 30.79
CA LYS A 45 -19.70 -18.91 32.13
C LYS A 45 -20.72 -20.05 32.07
N GLN A 46 -21.60 -20.06 31.05
CA GLN A 46 -22.55 -21.16 30.84
C GLN A 46 -21.82 -22.49 30.56
N ILE A 47 -20.81 -22.49 29.69
CA ILE A 47 -19.98 -23.67 29.41
C ILE A 47 -19.35 -24.21 30.70
N ALA A 48 -18.82 -23.32 31.54
CA ALA A 48 -18.22 -23.72 32.82
C ALA A 48 -19.24 -24.39 33.76
N LEU A 49 -20.46 -23.86 33.81
CA LEU A 49 -21.56 -24.47 34.61
C LEU A 49 -21.98 -25.82 34.05
N TYR A 50 -22.16 -25.94 32.74
CA TYR A 50 -22.48 -27.27 32.13
C TYR A 50 -21.36 -28.27 32.32
N LYS A 51 -20.09 -27.88 32.23
CA LYS A 51 -18.94 -28.75 32.51
C LYS A 51 -18.89 -29.20 33.98
N ALA A 52 -19.22 -28.33 34.92
CA ALA A 52 -19.32 -28.70 36.31
C ALA A 52 -20.44 -29.70 36.56
N TYR A 53 -21.62 -29.50 35.93
CA TYR A 53 -22.74 -30.40 36.04
C TYR A 53 -22.45 -31.77 35.35
N TYR A 54 -21.79 -31.75 34.19
CA TYR A 54 -21.33 -32.97 33.55
C TYR A 54 -20.39 -33.81 34.45
N ASN A 55 -19.43 -33.15 35.10
CA ASN A 55 -18.51 -33.83 35.99
C ASN A 55 -19.23 -34.46 37.20
N GLU A 56 -20.29 -33.83 37.73
CA GLU A 56 -21.09 -34.41 38.79
C GLU A 56 -21.93 -35.61 38.32
N THR A 57 -22.54 -35.49 37.14
CA THR A 57 -23.27 -36.60 36.51
C THR A 57 -22.35 -37.79 36.21
N GLU A 58 -21.11 -37.56 35.77
CA GLU A 58 -20.10 -38.62 35.62
C GLU A 58 -19.72 -39.29 36.93
N ARG A 59 -19.63 -38.57 38.04
CA ARG A 59 -19.44 -39.18 39.36
C ARG A 59 -20.61 -40.07 39.72
N GLN A 60 -21.85 -39.58 39.52
CA GLN A 60 -23.07 -40.38 39.77
C GLN A 60 -23.09 -41.66 38.89
N ARG A 61 -22.78 -41.54 37.60
CA ARG A 61 -22.66 -42.65 36.68
C ARG A 61 -21.65 -43.68 37.15
N LYS A 62 -20.50 -43.26 37.67
CA LYS A 62 -19.49 -44.14 38.24
C LYS A 62 -20.02 -44.91 39.45
N THR A 63 -20.68 -44.25 40.40
CA THR A 63 -21.30 -44.87 41.54
C THR A 63 -22.36 -45.91 41.14
N LEU A 64 -23.24 -45.56 40.19
CA LEU A 64 -24.25 -46.49 39.65
C LEU A 64 -23.62 -47.65 38.91
N SER A 65 -22.49 -47.50 38.23
CA SER A 65 -21.72 -48.54 37.62
C SER A 65 -21.15 -49.53 38.64
N GLU A 66 -20.67 -49.03 39.77
CA GLU A 66 -20.20 -49.87 40.88
C GLU A 66 -21.37 -50.63 41.54
N GLN A 67 -22.53 -49.97 41.76
CA GLN A 67 -23.74 -50.59 42.24
C GLN A 67 -24.24 -51.71 41.29
N PHE A 68 -24.29 -51.44 39.99
CA PHE A 68 -24.65 -52.45 38.98
C PHE A 68 -23.69 -53.65 39.01
N ALA A 69 -22.39 -53.42 39.15
CA ALA A 69 -21.41 -54.48 39.25
C ALA A 69 -21.65 -55.38 40.48
N LEU A 70 -22.00 -54.79 41.61
CA LEU A 70 -22.36 -55.54 42.82
C LEU A 70 -23.65 -56.31 42.69
N THR A 71 -24.71 -55.70 42.16
CA THR A 71 -26.02 -56.36 41.92
C THR A 71 -25.88 -57.45 40.90
N ARG A 72 -25.07 -57.32 39.85
CA ARG A 72 -24.76 -58.37 38.87
C ARG A 72 -24.06 -59.55 39.51
N ARG A 73 -23.10 -59.34 40.41
CA ARG A 73 -22.45 -60.43 41.17
C ARG A 73 -23.41 -61.14 42.08
N GLN A 74 -24.32 -60.41 42.75
CA GLN A 74 -25.36 -60.97 43.59
C GLN A 74 -26.31 -61.88 42.75
N TYR A 75 -26.85 -61.36 41.65
CA TYR A 75 -27.71 -62.15 40.75
C TYR A 75 -27.01 -63.41 40.19
N ALA A 76 -25.74 -63.33 39.85
CA ALA A 76 -24.99 -64.51 39.41
C ALA A 76 -24.88 -65.61 40.47
N ARG A 77 -24.72 -65.24 41.76
CA ARG A 77 -24.74 -66.12 42.88
C ARG A 77 -26.13 -66.71 43.09
N ASP A 78 -27.17 -65.91 43.09
CA ASP A 78 -28.56 -66.31 43.27
C ASP A 78 -29.05 -67.19 42.13
N SER A 79 -28.66 -66.95 40.92
CA SER A 79 -28.92 -67.81 39.75
C SER A 79 -28.28 -69.17 39.86
N LEU A 80 -27.05 -69.29 40.45
CA LEU A 80 -26.42 -70.56 40.75
C LEU A 80 -27.14 -71.34 41.88
N LEU A 81 -27.59 -70.64 42.89
CA LEU A 81 -28.37 -71.22 44.00
C LEU A 81 -29.74 -71.70 43.50
N TYR A 82 -30.41 -71.00 42.62
CA TYR A 82 -31.65 -71.39 42.00
C TYR A 82 -31.51 -72.66 41.12
N SER A 83 -30.42 -72.73 40.31
CA SER A 83 -30.12 -73.89 39.53
C SER A 83 -29.88 -75.16 40.37
N ARG A 84 -29.53 -75.01 41.66
CA ARG A 84 -29.38 -76.06 42.65
C ARG A 84 -30.62 -76.27 43.52
N SER A 85 -31.75 -75.62 43.21
CA SER A 85 -33.00 -75.66 43.93
C SER A 85 -32.91 -75.26 45.40
N VAL A 86 -31.95 -74.35 45.73
CA VAL A 86 -31.71 -73.84 47.09
C VAL A 86 -32.61 -72.59 47.38
N ILE A 87 -32.95 -71.76 46.35
CA ILE A 87 -33.83 -70.65 46.47
C ILE A 87 -35.09 -70.82 45.63
N SER A 88 -36.18 -70.10 45.98
CA SER A 88 -37.43 -70.05 45.27
C SER A 88 -37.39 -69.31 43.95
N SER A 89 -38.37 -69.60 43.04
CA SER A 89 -38.52 -68.82 41.81
C SER A 89 -38.80 -67.34 42.08
N TYR A 90 -39.53 -67.05 43.10
CA TYR A 90 -39.83 -65.67 43.53
C TYR A 90 -38.54 -64.88 43.92
N GLU A 91 -37.65 -65.50 44.72
CA GLU A 91 -36.38 -64.89 45.09
C GLU A 91 -35.45 -64.59 43.88
N HIS A 92 -35.39 -65.61 42.94
CA HIS A 92 -34.62 -65.42 41.73
C HIS A 92 -35.20 -64.35 40.83
N GLU A 93 -36.53 -64.23 40.65
CA GLU A 93 -37.19 -63.13 39.91
C GLU A 93 -36.98 -61.76 40.56
N THR A 94 -36.99 -61.66 41.88
CA THR A 94 -36.70 -60.47 42.63
C THR A 94 -35.27 -60.02 42.44
N ALA A 95 -34.30 -60.93 42.45
CA ALA A 95 -32.91 -60.67 42.18
C ALA A 95 -32.70 -60.17 40.71
N ARG A 96 -33.42 -60.74 39.76
CA ARG A 96 -33.44 -60.33 38.35
C ARG A 96 -34.04 -58.93 38.17
N ALA A 97 -35.15 -58.60 38.85
CA ALA A 97 -35.77 -57.31 38.84
C ALA A 97 -34.80 -56.24 39.36
N SER A 98 -34.10 -56.54 40.49
CA SER A 98 -33.07 -55.62 41.03
C SER A 98 -31.92 -55.40 40.06
N LEU A 99 -31.45 -56.39 39.33
CA LEU A 99 -30.42 -56.28 38.33
C LEU A 99 -30.87 -55.33 37.18
N LEU A 100 -32.10 -55.52 36.66
CA LEU A 100 -32.67 -54.72 35.59
C LEU A 100 -32.88 -53.27 36.04
N GLN A 101 -33.33 -53.06 37.25
CA GLN A 101 -33.50 -51.73 37.83
C GLN A 101 -32.15 -50.99 37.95
N SER A 102 -31.12 -51.68 38.44
CA SER A 102 -29.78 -51.10 38.58
C SER A 102 -29.16 -50.78 37.18
N ARG A 103 -29.38 -51.63 36.21
CA ARG A 103 -28.97 -51.41 34.81
C ARG A 103 -29.69 -50.19 34.22
N TYR A 104 -31.00 -50.09 34.37
CA TYR A 104 -31.81 -48.97 33.90
C TYR A 104 -31.31 -47.62 34.49
N SER A 105 -31.02 -47.60 35.80
CA SER A 105 -30.46 -46.41 36.44
C SER A 105 -29.10 -45.98 35.89
N LEU A 106 -28.21 -46.95 35.60
CA LEU A 106 -26.92 -46.68 34.97
C LEU A 106 -27.06 -46.12 33.55
N GLU A 107 -27.93 -46.79 32.74
CA GLU A 107 -28.21 -46.33 31.35
C GLU A 107 -28.81 -44.90 31.33
N GLY A 108 -29.71 -44.59 32.25
CA GLY A 108 -30.29 -43.27 32.42
C GLY A 108 -29.24 -42.19 32.77
N ALA A 109 -28.31 -42.51 33.69
CA ALA A 109 -27.22 -41.59 34.00
C ALA A 109 -26.25 -41.40 32.83
N ALA A 110 -26.00 -42.45 32.05
CA ALA A 110 -25.17 -42.37 30.84
C ALA A 110 -25.81 -41.51 29.78
N ALA A 111 -27.11 -41.65 29.53
CA ALA A 111 -27.86 -40.78 28.60
C ALA A 111 -27.88 -39.33 29.04
N SER A 112 -28.03 -39.06 30.34
CA SER A 112 -27.95 -37.70 30.89
C SER A 112 -26.59 -37.05 30.69
N ALA A 113 -25.49 -37.79 30.89
CA ALA A 113 -24.14 -37.30 30.65
C ALA A 113 -23.89 -36.97 29.17
N GLU A 114 -24.41 -37.83 28.25
CA GLU A 114 -24.27 -37.57 26.81
C GLU A 114 -25.09 -36.32 26.35
N ASN A 115 -26.29 -36.17 26.87
CA ASN A 115 -27.08 -34.96 26.62
C ASN A 115 -26.36 -33.68 27.06
N LEU A 116 -25.70 -33.68 28.23
CA LEU A 116 -24.90 -32.57 28.69
C LEU A 116 -23.68 -32.29 27.78
N ARG A 117 -23.06 -33.35 27.27
CA ARG A 117 -21.94 -33.24 26.35
C ARG A 117 -22.37 -32.59 25.05
N ILE A 118 -23.55 -32.92 24.52
CA ILE A 118 -24.12 -32.26 23.34
C ILE A 118 -24.36 -30.80 23.62
N GLN A 119 -24.98 -30.44 24.75
CA GLN A 119 -25.23 -29.05 25.12
C GLN A 119 -23.93 -28.22 25.27
N ILE A 120 -22.86 -28.83 25.84
CA ILE A 120 -21.55 -28.20 25.90
C ILE A 120 -21.02 -27.94 24.49
N GLY A 121 -21.11 -28.88 23.58
CA GLY A 121 -20.70 -28.76 22.18
C GLY A 121 -21.45 -27.61 21.46
N GLU A 122 -22.77 -27.52 21.64
CA GLU A 122 -23.60 -26.44 21.07
C GLU A 122 -23.16 -25.06 21.59
N GLN A 123 -22.86 -24.94 22.89
CA GLN A 123 -22.38 -23.69 23.47
C GLN A 123 -20.95 -23.34 23.00
N GLU A 124 -20.08 -24.34 22.85
CA GLU A 124 -18.73 -24.14 22.30
C GLU A 124 -18.79 -23.70 20.84
N GLN A 125 -19.70 -24.28 20.04
CA GLN A 125 -19.94 -23.83 18.68
C GLN A 125 -20.44 -22.37 18.64
N SER A 126 -21.42 -22.03 19.45
CA SER A 126 -21.92 -20.65 19.55
C SER A 126 -20.84 -19.64 19.94
N LEU A 127 -19.90 -20.05 20.80
CA LEU A 127 -18.76 -19.22 21.18
C LEU A 127 -17.79 -19.01 20.00
N LEU A 128 -17.56 -20.06 19.20
CA LEU A 128 -16.73 -19.99 18.00
C LEU A 128 -17.36 -19.06 16.97
N ASP A 129 -18.64 -19.23 16.68
CA ASP A 129 -19.38 -18.42 15.71
C ASP A 129 -19.35 -16.93 16.09
N LEU A 130 -19.55 -16.63 17.36
CA LEU A 130 -19.49 -15.27 17.89
C LEU A 130 -18.06 -14.69 17.81
N THR A 131 -17.03 -15.51 17.95
CA THR A 131 -15.63 -15.10 17.80
C THR A 131 -15.31 -14.74 16.36
N LEU A 132 -15.81 -15.52 15.40
CA LEU A 132 -15.66 -15.25 13.97
C LEU A 132 -16.42 -13.96 13.58
N GLU A 133 -17.67 -13.86 13.98
CA GLU A 133 -18.49 -12.66 13.72
C GLU A 133 -17.84 -11.38 14.27
N ARG A 134 -17.27 -11.46 15.48
CA ARG A 134 -16.49 -10.35 16.05
C ARG A 134 -15.31 -9.98 15.17
N SER A 135 -14.52 -10.96 14.73
CA SER A 135 -13.32 -10.72 13.93
C SER A 135 -13.65 -10.14 12.57
N GLU A 136 -14.72 -10.60 11.92
CA GLU A 136 -15.24 -10.07 10.67
C GLU A 136 -15.70 -8.62 10.82
N LYS A 137 -16.43 -8.33 11.89
CA LYS A 137 -16.89 -6.96 12.16
C LYS A 137 -15.75 -6.01 12.44
N GLU A 138 -14.75 -6.43 13.23
CA GLU A 138 -13.54 -5.64 13.46
C GLU A 138 -12.75 -5.39 12.17
N PHE A 139 -12.63 -6.41 11.32
CA PHE A 139 -11.98 -6.27 10.02
C PHE A 139 -12.71 -5.27 9.11
N THR A 140 -14.02 -5.41 8.99
CA THR A 140 -14.86 -4.52 8.17
C THR A 140 -14.74 -3.06 8.62
N LEU A 141 -14.86 -2.81 9.93
CA LEU A 141 -14.74 -1.45 10.48
C LEU A 141 -13.35 -0.84 10.23
N ARG A 142 -12.28 -1.63 10.36
CA ARG A 142 -10.92 -1.17 10.03
C ARG A 142 -10.77 -0.83 8.57
N GLN A 143 -11.32 -1.65 7.68
CA GLN A 143 -11.27 -1.44 6.24
C GLN A 143 -12.06 -0.20 5.84
N GLU A 144 -13.27 -0.01 6.38
CA GLU A 144 -14.09 1.19 6.16
C GLU A 144 -13.35 2.47 6.61
N LEU A 145 -12.72 2.44 7.79
CA LEU A 145 -11.93 3.55 8.30
C LEU A 145 -10.70 3.84 7.42
N GLN A 146 -10.00 2.79 6.97
CA GLN A 146 -8.86 2.94 6.07
C GLN A 146 -9.27 3.55 4.72
N THR A 147 -10.35 3.05 4.13
CA THR A 147 -10.90 3.57 2.87
C THR A 147 -11.31 5.04 2.99
N ALA A 148 -12.01 5.39 4.06
CA ALA A 148 -12.43 6.77 4.31
C ALA A 148 -11.22 7.71 4.52
N ARG A 149 -10.16 7.23 5.20
CA ARG A 149 -8.90 7.97 5.35
C ARG A 149 -8.21 8.21 4.01
N GLU A 150 -8.15 7.21 3.15
CA GLU A 150 -7.52 7.32 1.82
C GLU A 150 -8.32 8.28 0.92
N GLN A 151 -9.64 8.22 0.97
CA GLN A 151 -10.51 9.16 0.26
C GLN A 151 -10.25 10.61 0.69
N LEU A 152 -10.12 10.87 1.99
CA LEU A 152 -9.79 12.21 2.47
C LEU A 152 -8.39 12.65 2.02
N LEU A 153 -7.39 11.78 2.10
CA LEU A 153 -6.03 12.10 1.64
C LEU A 153 -5.99 12.41 0.14
N ASN A 154 -6.74 11.67 -0.67
CA ASN A 154 -6.86 11.92 -2.10
C ASN A 154 -7.54 13.26 -2.38
N SER A 155 -8.65 13.55 -1.72
CA SER A 155 -9.33 14.85 -1.83
C SER A 155 -8.43 16.02 -1.40
N MET A 156 -7.62 15.84 -0.36
CA MET A 156 -6.63 16.84 0.06
C MET A 156 -5.54 17.05 -0.99
N ASN A 157 -5.05 15.97 -1.62
CA ASN A 157 -4.05 16.06 -2.68
C ASN A 157 -4.62 16.73 -3.93
N GLU A 158 -5.83 16.40 -4.33
CA GLU A 158 -6.54 17.04 -5.44
C GLU A 158 -6.75 18.54 -5.18
N TRP A 159 -7.20 18.87 -3.98
CA TRP A 159 -7.35 20.26 -3.58
C TRP A 159 -6.01 21.01 -3.62
N ARG A 160 -4.94 20.39 -3.10
CA ARG A 160 -3.59 20.96 -3.13
C ARG A 160 -3.09 21.19 -4.55
N LEU A 161 -3.31 20.24 -5.46
CA LEU A 161 -2.92 20.38 -6.87
C LEU A 161 -3.73 21.46 -7.60
N ARG A 162 -4.99 21.65 -7.21
CA ARG A 162 -5.89 22.62 -7.86
C ARG A 162 -5.70 24.06 -7.36
N TYR A 163 -5.46 24.21 -6.06
CA TYR A 163 -5.49 25.54 -5.41
C TYR A 163 -4.13 26.00 -4.84
N CYS A 164 -3.14 25.13 -4.77
CA CYS A 164 -1.82 25.46 -4.24
C CYS A 164 -0.75 25.34 -5.33
N LEU A 165 -0.08 26.43 -5.63
CA LEU A 165 1.10 26.42 -6.48
C LEU A 165 2.33 26.13 -5.62
N ILE A 166 2.90 24.95 -5.75
CA ILE A 166 4.04 24.50 -4.94
C ILE A 166 5.27 24.41 -5.83
N ALA A 167 6.34 25.11 -5.44
CA ALA A 167 7.61 25.01 -6.13
C ALA A 167 8.20 23.59 -5.99
N PRO A 168 8.58 22.93 -7.11
CA PRO A 168 9.19 21.59 -7.08
C PRO A 168 10.61 21.61 -6.49
N VAL A 169 11.29 22.74 -6.55
CA VAL A 169 12.66 22.93 -6.05
C VAL A 169 12.78 24.27 -5.32
N GLY A 170 13.72 24.37 -4.38
CA GLY A 170 14.07 25.63 -3.75
C GLY A 170 14.80 26.55 -4.73
N GLY A 171 14.45 27.83 -4.76
CA GLY A 171 15.07 28.77 -5.68
C GLY A 171 14.50 30.17 -5.58
N VAL A 172 14.85 31.04 -6.55
CA VAL A 172 14.32 32.38 -6.68
C VAL A 172 13.11 32.33 -7.60
N VAL A 173 11.99 32.88 -7.12
CA VAL A 173 10.77 33.01 -7.90
C VAL A 173 10.91 34.25 -8.85
N THR A 174 10.63 34.02 -10.12
CA THR A 174 10.63 35.04 -11.15
C THR A 174 9.28 35.11 -11.83
N PHE A 175 8.71 36.30 -11.91
CA PHE A 175 7.48 36.57 -12.64
C PHE A 175 7.82 36.98 -14.07
N THR A 176 7.25 36.32 -15.05
CA THR A 176 7.52 36.59 -16.47
C THR A 176 6.42 37.42 -17.13
N LYS A 177 5.18 37.21 -16.76
CA LYS A 177 4.02 37.75 -17.48
C LYS A 177 3.00 38.46 -16.57
N TYR A 178 2.93 38.07 -15.31
CA TYR A 178 1.92 38.53 -14.37
C TYR A 178 2.60 39.32 -13.23
N TRP A 179 2.53 40.66 -13.29
CA TRP A 179 3.27 41.55 -12.40
C TRP A 179 2.37 42.22 -11.33
N ASN A 180 1.05 42.27 -11.58
CA ASN A 180 0.12 42.95 -10.72
C ASN A 180 -0.79 41.98 -9.95
N GLU A 181 -1.19 42.41 -8.77
CA GLU A 181 -2.19 41.70 -7.98
C GLU A 181 -3.53 41.69 -8.73
N ASN A 182 -4.33 40.63 -8.50
CA ASN A 182 -5.66 40.41 -9.10
C ASN A 182 -5.69 40.24 -10.63
N GLN A 183 -4.57 39.93 -11.27
CA GLN A 183 -4.56 39.57 -12.69
C GLN A 183 -5.15 38.18 -12.91
N TYR A 184 -6.01 38.06 -13.92
CA TYR A 184 -6.54 36.73 -14.34
C TYR A 184 -5.46 35.94 -15.07
N ILE A 185 -5.22 34.71 -14.60
CA ILE A 185 -4.29 33.76 -15.22
C ILE A 185 -5.11 32.66 -15.88
N PRO A 186 -5.08 32.50 -17.22
CA PRO A 186 -5.74 31.39 -17.89
C PRO A 186 -5.19 30.05 -17.44
N SER A 187 -6.06 29.03 -17.44
CA SER A 187 -5.65 27.67 -17.10
C SER A 187 -4.58 27.15 -18.06
N GLY A 188 -3.50 26.58 -17.52
CA GLY A 188 -2.38 26.06 -18.31
C GLY A 188 -1.29 27.05 -18.62
N GLU A 189 -1.42 28.35 -18.26
CA GLU A 189 -0.34 29.31 -18.40
C GLU A 189 0.63 29.28 -17.21
N VAL A 190 1.91 29.57 -17.50
CA VAL A 190 2.96 29.66 -16.48
C VAL A 190 2.81 30.94 -15.71
N ALA A 191 2.44 30.84 -14.42
CA ALA A 191 2.26 31.99 -13.53
C ALA A 191 3.60 32.56 -13.09
N PHE A 192 4.54 31.73 -12.70
CA PHE A 192 5.90 32.11 -12.28
C PHE A 192 6.88 30.94 -12.53
N THR A 193 8.15 31.30 -12.61
CA THR A 193 9.25 30.34 -12.77
C THR A 193 10.12 30.35 -11.51
N VAL A 194 10.51 29.16 -11.05
CA VAL A 194 11.46 29.02 -9.95
C VAL A 194 12.82 28.67 -10.51
N VAL A 195 13.76 29.58 -10.31
CA VAL A 195 15.17 29.38 -10.72
C VAL A 195 15.92 28.76 -9.54
N PRO A 196 16.42 27.52 -9.67
CA PRO A 196 17.16 26.86 -8.58
C PRO A 196 18.39 27.67 -8.19
N GLN A 197 18.62 27.82 -6.88
CA GLN A 197 19.86 28.37 -6.35
C GLN A 197 20.84 27.22 -6.12
N GLY A 198 21.89 27.15 -6.92
CA GLY A 198 22.95 26.16 -6.78
C GLY A 198 23.81 26.06 -8.04
N GLU A 199 24.99 25.50 -7.90
CA GLU A 199 25.87 25.15 -9.00
C GLU A 199 25.29 23.93 -9.75
N GLY A 200 24.23 24.15 -10.51
CA GLY A 200 23.69 23.16 -11.43
C GLY A 200 24.68 22.91 -12.57
N ARG A 201 24.85 21.64 -12.97
CA ARG A 201 25.60 21.33 -14.19
C ARG A 201 24.92 22.03 -15.37
N LEU A 202 25.63 22.96 -15.98
CA LEU A 202 25.16 23.65 -17.17
C LEU A 202 25.24 22.71 -18.37
N VAL A 203 24.13 22.54 -19.07
CA VAL A 203 24.02 21.70 -20.26
C VAL A 203 23.43 22.53 -21.40
N GLY A 204 24.17 22.62 -22.50
CA GLY A 204 23.69 23.26 -23.72
C GLY A 204 22.84 22.28 -24.54
N LYS A 205 21.56 22.61 -24.78
CA LYS A 205 20.70 21.82 -25.68
C LYS A 205 20.74 22.42 -27.09
N VAL A 206 21.25 21.66 -28.04
CA VAL A 206 21.42 22.07 -29.42
C VAL A 206 20.49 21.31 -30.34
N ARG A 207 19.80 22.03 -31.23
CA ARG A 207 18.99 21.44 -32.30
C ARG A 207 19.85 21.30 -33.57
N ILE A 208 20.01 20.10 -34.05
CA ILE A 208 20.82 19.75 -35.24
C ILE A 208 19.86 19.37 -36.35
N PRO A 209 19.85 20.10 -37.49
CA PRO A 209 19.03 19.73 -38.65
C PRO A 209 19.37 18.32 -39.15
N ILE A 210 18.36 17.54 -39.59
CA ILE A 210 18.54 16.16 -40.10
C ILE A 210 19.56 16.12 -41.23
N ALA A 211 19.53 17.11 -42.15
CA ALA A 211 20.37 17.17 -43.30
C ALA A 211 21.90 17.19 -43.03
N ARG A 212 22.32 17.50 -41.78
CA ARG A 212 23.74 17.57 -41.39
C ARG A 212 24.09 16.72 -40.18
N SER A 213 23.13 16.00 -39.61
CA SER A 213 23.29 15.22 -38.38
C SER A 213 24.18 13.98 -38.54
N GLY A 214 24.27 13.39 -39.72
CA GLY A 214 24.94 12.12 -39.97
C GLY A 214 26.43 12.04 -39.62
N LYS A 215 27.11 13.18 -39.44
CA LYS A 215 28.52 13.25 -39.08
C LYS A 215 28.75 13.58 -37.60
N VAL A 216 27.70 13.92 -36.84
CA VAL A 216 27.82 14.28 -35.47
C VAL A 216 27.98 13.01 -34.60
N ARG A 217 28.96 13.01 -33.73
CA ARG A 217 29.27 11.91 -32.81
C ARG A 217 29.46 12.42 -31.39
N ARG A 218 29.17 11.58 -30.42
CA ARG A 218 29.48 11.84 -29.01
C ARG A 218 31.00 12.03 -28.84
N GLY A 219 31.39 12.99 -28.01
CA GLY A 219 32.79 13.32 -27.73
C GLY A 219 33.39 14.38 -28.68
N GLN A 220 32.67 14.85 -29.70
CA GLN A 220 33.11 15.90 -30.59
C GLN A 220 33.11 17.26 -29.88
N ARG A 221 34.08 18.10 -30.23
CA ARG A 221 34.18 19.47 -29.73
C ARG A 221 33.10 20.35 -30.34
N ALA A 222 32.48 21.16 -29.52
CA ALA A 222 31.50 22.17 -29.94
C ALA A 222 32.01 23.55 -29.57
N ILE A 223 31.93 24.48 -30.49
CA ILE A 223 32.25 25.89 -30.28
C ILE A 223 30.92 26.63 -30.11
N VAL A 224 30.69 27.19 -28.93
CA VAL A 224 29.42 27.81 -28.56
C VAL A 224 29.59 29.32 -28.48
N ARG A 225 28.71 30.04 -29.22
CA ARG A 225 28.64 31.51 -29.23
C ARG A 225 27.31 31.92 -28.61
N PHE A 226 27.38 32.66 -27.55
CA PHE A 226 26.17 33.18 -26.86
C PHE A 226 25.67 34.46 -27.54
N SER A 227 24.37 34.50 -27.81
CA SER A 227 23.77 35.65 -28.52
C SER A 227 23.89 36.97 -27.73
N ASN A 228 23.94 36.92 -26.41
CA ASN A 228 24.06 38.07 -25.50
C ASN A 228 25.49 38.56 -25.32
N PHE A 229 26.51 37.78 -25.80
CA PHE A 229 27.94 38.08 -25.64
C PHE A 229 28.62 37.95 -27.01
N PRO A 230 28.83 39.07 -27.71
CA PRO A 230 29.47 39.08 -29.04
C PRO A 230 30.84 38.39 -28.99
N ASP A 231 31.08 37.44 -29.93
CA ASP A 231 32.27 36.65 -30.00
C ASP A 231 33.56 37.44 -30.24
N GLN A 232 33.46 38.60 -30.85
CA GLN A 232 34.58 39.54 -31.07
C GLN A 232 35.12 40.16 -29.78
N GLU A 233 34.24 40.37 -28.79
CA GLU A 233 34.62 41.00 -27.52
C GLU A 233 34.86 39.95 -26.41
N PHE A 234 33.98 38.98 -26.33
CA PHE A 234 33.99 38.02 -25.24
C PHE A 234 34.63 36.67 -25.60
N GLY A 235 34.74 36.37 -26.91
CA GLY A 235 35.25 35.10 -27.39
C GLY A 235 34.17 34.01 -27.46
N VAL A 236 34.60 32.76 -27.50
CA VAL A 236 33.76 31.57 -27.63
C VAL A 236 33.98 30.62 -26.51
N VAL A 237 32.95 29.83 -26.15
CA VAL A 237 33.05 28.80 -25.12
C VAL A 237 33.21 27.45 -25.79
N ASN A 238 34.13 26.63 -25.29
CA ASN A 238 34.33 25.27 -25.75
C ASN A 238 33.45 24.29 -24.95
N GLY A 239 32.71 23.47 -25.66
CA GLY A 239 31.91 22.38 -25.12
C GLY A 239 32.24 21.05 -25.77
N VAL A 240 31.71 19.99 -25.24
CA VAL A 240 31.82 18.62 -25.77
C VAL A 240 30.43 18.01 -25.91
N VAL A 241 30.14 17.41 -27.06
CA VAL A 241 28.89 16.70 -27.28
C VAL A 241 28.84 15.48 -26.36
N SER A 242 27.95 15.51 -25.38
CA SER A 242 27.81 14.45 -24.38
C SER A 242 26.80 13.39 -24.81
N ASN A 243 25.70 13.81 -25.42
CA ASN A 243 24.63 12.93 -25.84
C ASN A 243 23.96 13.43 -27.12
N ILE A 244 23.34 12.51 -27.89
CA ILE A 244 22.58 12.82 -29.10
C ILE A 244 21.31 12.00 -29.06
N SER A 245 20.17 12.66 -29.27
CA SER A 245 18.88 11.97 -29.37
C SER A 245 18.89 10.95 -30.54
N LEU A 246 18.35 9.78 -30.30
CA LEU A 246 18.21 8.74 -31.34
C LEU A 246 17.00 8.98 -32.25
N VAL A 247 16.03 9.77 -31.81
CA VAL A 247 14.79 10.06 -32.51
C VAL A 247 14.72 11.56 -32.80
N PRO A 248 14.47 11.97 -34.07
CA PRO A 248 14.26 13.37 -34.39
C PRO A 248 12.89 13.85 -33.89
N THR A 249 12.83 15.09 -33.43
CA THR A 249 11.59 15.78 -33.11
C THR A 249 11.53 17.04 -33.98
N ASP A 250 10.42 17.28 -34.66
CA ASP A 250 10.21 18.46 -35.52
C ASP A 250 11.37 18.75 -36.52
N GLU A 251 11.86 17.69 -37.21
CA GLU A 251 12.94 17.76 -38.20
C GLU A 251 14.35 18.05 -37.64
N TYR A 252 14.54 17.97 -36.33
CA TYR A 252 15.83 18.19 -35.66
C TYR A 252 16.16 17.03 -34.73
N TYR A 253 17.47 16.70 -34.65
CA TYR A 253 18.02 15.92 -33.54
C TYR A 253 18.42 16.86 -32.40
N THR A 254 18.19 16.45 -31.18
CA THR A 254 18.67 17.19 -29.99
C THR A 254 19.98 16.60 -29.53
N ALA A 255 21.02 17.45 -29.35
CA ALA A 255 22.26 17.04 -28.72
C ALA A 255 22.49 17.86 -27.46
N ASP A 256 23.07 17.19 -26.45
CA ASP A 256 23.49 17.82 -25.21
C ASP A 256 24.98 18.13 -25.30
N ILE A 257 25.35 19.37 -24.99
CA ILE A 257 26.72 19.85 -24.90
C ILE A 257 27.06 20.09 -23.44
N ASP A 258 28.09 19.42 -22.97
CA ASP A 258 28.68 19.65 -21.65
C ASP A 258 29.80 20.70 -21.75
N PHE A 259 29.98 21.47 -20.71
CA PHE A 259 31.01 22.46 -20.55
C PHE A 259 32.00 22.04 -19.46
N PRO A 260 33.07 21.27 -19.77
CA PRO A 260 34.01 20.76 -18.76
C PRO A 260 34.76 21.84 -18.01
N GLU A 261 35.03 22.96 -18.69
CA GLU A 261 35.74 24.13 -18.13
C GLU A 261 34.77 25.24 -17.66
N GLY A 262 33.49 24.88 -17.46
CA GLY A 262 32.44 25.88 -17.20
C GLY A 262 32.18 26.78 -18.41
N LEU A 263 31.69 27.99 -18.17
CA LEU A 263 31.40 28.96 -19.22
C LEU A 263 32.60 29.90 -19.46
N ARG A 264 33.81 29.38 -19.34
CA ARG A 264 35.01 30.15 -19.59
C ARG A 264 35.31 30.25 -21.08
N THR A 265 35.50 31.47 -21.57
CA THR A 265 35.79 31.71 -22.98
C THR A 265 37.26 31.44 -23.33
N ASN A 266 37.56 31.37 -24.60
CA ASN A 266 38.95 31.25 -25.11
C ASN A 266 39.79 32.52 -24.80
N TYR A 267 39.19 33.65 -24.39
CA TYR A 267 39.87 34.85 -23.88
C TYR A 267 40.07 34.83 -22.35
N GLY A 268 39.60 33.74 -21.68
CA GLY A 268 39.79 33.60 -20.25
C GLY A 268 38.71 34.31 -19.40
N ILE A 269 37.65 34.79 -20.02
CA ILE A 269 36.54 35.50 -19.37
C ILE A 269 35.49 34.48 -18.94
N ASP A 270 35.05 34.51 -17.68
CA ASP A 270 33.94 33.72 -17.20
C ASP A 270 32.62 34.46 -17.48
N LEU A 271 31.74 33.87 -18.30
CA LEU A 271 30.51 34.52 -18.71
C LEU A 271 29.42 34.33 -17.65
N PRO A 272 28.77 35.38 -17.15
CA PRO A 272 27.63 35.32 -16.24
C PRO A 272 26.36 35.00 -17.04
N VAL A 273 26.20 33.74 -17.44
CA VAL A 273 25.08 33.28 -18.26
C VAL A 273 23.92 32.86 -17.35
N SER A 274 22.75 33.43 -17.62
CA SER A 274 21.49 33.02 -16.99
C SER A 274 20.96 31.73 -17.62
N PRO A 275 20.17 30.89 -16.88
CA PRO A 275 19.44 29.82 -17.49
C PRO A 275 18.63 30.28 -18.71
N GLU A 276 18.48 29.38 -19.70
CA GLU A 276 17.73 29.65 -20.97
C GLU A 276 18.34 30.72 -21.90
N THR A 277 19.62 31.00 -21.76
CA THR A 277 20.30 31.91 -22.71
C THR A 277 20.45 31.25 -24.07
N GLN A 278 20.11 31.97 -25.13
CA GLN A 278 20.23 31.51 -26.50
C GLN A 278 21.69 31.54 -26.96
N ALA A 279 22.10 30.51 -27.68
CA ALA A 279 23.44 30.39 -28.25
C ALA A 279 23.40 29.67 -29.62
N SER A 280 24.41 29.92 -30.44
CA SER A 280 24.68 29.14 -31.61
C SER A 280 25.88 28.22 -31.37
N ALA A 281 25.81 26.97 -31.81
CA ALA A 281 26.86 26.00 -31.65
C ALA A 281 27.38 25.48 -32.98
N GLU A 282 28.69 25.48 -33.16
CA GLU A 282 29.37 24.80 -34.26
C GLU A 282 30.02 23.52 -33.76
N ILE A 283 29.59 22.37 -34.26
CA ILE A 283 30.16 21.07 -33.92
C ILE A 283 31.27 20.73 -34.93
N VAL A 284 32.48 20.52 -34.42
CA VAL A 284 33.64 20.15 -35.26
C VAL A 284 33.53 18.65 -35.55
N THR A 285 33.10 18.33 -36.76
CA THR A 285 32.85 16.94 -37.17
C THR A 285 34.08 16.23 -37.73
N GLU A 286 35.04 16.95 -38.30
CA GLU A 286 36.27 16.39 -38.89
C GLU A 286 37.44 17.37 -38.66
N GLU A 287 38.51 16.92 -38.03
CA GLU A 287 39.78 17.63 -37.99
C GLU A 287 40.58 17.29 -39.22
N LEU A 288 40.30 17.95 -40.33
CA LEU A 288 41.06 17.78 -41.59
C LEU A 288 42.32 18.64 -41.53
N ARG A 289 43.52 18.03 -41.72
CA ARG A 289 44.74 18.76 -41.94
C ARG A 289 44.65 19.61 -43.18
N LEU A 290 45.30 20.78 -43.23
CA LEU A 290 45.24 21.70 -44.36
C LEU A 290 45.59 21.01 -45.70
N ILE A 291 46.49 20.06 -45.69
CA ILE A 291 46.88 19.27 -46.86
C ILE A 291 45.72 18.41 -47.39
N GLU A 292 44.93 17.81 -46.54
CA GLU A 292 43.76 16.97 -46.91
C GLU A 292 42.67 17.77 -47.58
N ARG A 293 42.51 19.05 -47.21
CA ARG A 293 41.54 19.95 -47.83
C ARG A 293 41.86 20.23 -49.30
N PHE A 294 43.13 20.27 -49.70
CA PHE A 294 43.52 20.44 -51.11
C PHE A 294 43.30 19.17 -51.95
N PHE A 295 43.40 17.98 -51.35
CA PHE A 295 43.27 16.72 -52.05
C PHE A 295 41.83 16.15 -52.10
N LEU A 296 40.91 16.66 -51.27
CA LEU A 296 39.49 16.23 -51.27
C LEU A 296 38.77 16.42 -52.60
N PRO A 297 38.89 17.57 -53.33
CA PRO A 297 38.25 17.74 -54.62
C PRO A 297 38.81 16.76 -55.67
N ILE A 298 40.12 16.49 -55.61
CA ILE A 298 40.79 15.56 -56.57
C ILE A 298 40.30 14.11 -56.31
N LYS A 299 40.15 13.69 -55.08
CA LYS A 299 39.67 12.37 -54.65
C LYS A 299 38.19 12.13 -55.03
N ARG A 300 37.40 13.20 -55.14
CA ARG A 300 36.00 13.17 -55.57
C ARG A 300 35.86 12.95 -57.07
N ILE A 301 36.71 13.63 -57.86
CA ILE A 301 36.76 13.49 -59.32
C ILE A 301 37.21 12.08 -59.71
N VAL A 302 38.15 11.48 -58.99
CA VAL A 302 38.63 10.10 -59.22
C VAL A 302 37.61 9.04 -58.80
N LYS A 303 36.71 9.34 -57.85
CA LYS A 303 35.69 8.39 -57.38
C LYS A 303 34.35 8.45 -58.13
N GLU A 304 34.03 9.54 -58.80
CA GLU A 304 32.85 9.74 -59.62
C GLU A 304 33.11 9.50 -61.12
N GLY A 305 34.33 9.08 -61.50
CA GLY A 305 34.80 8.85 -62.89
C GLY A 305 35.03 7.41 -63.26
N PHE A 306 34.38 6.44 -62.58
CA PHE A 306 34.24 5.05 -63.04
C PHE A 306 32.84 4.55 -62.78
#